data_e3cca6174c0b0619719a0744df3375dc
#
_entry.id   e3cca6174c0b0619719a0744df3375dc
#
_cell.length_a   1.000
_cell.length_b   1.000
_cell.length_c   1.000
_cell.angle_alpha   90.00
_cell.angle_beta   90.00
_cell.angle_gamma   90.00
#
_symmetry.space_group_name_H-M   'P 1'
#
loop_
_entity.id
_entity.type
_entity.pdbx_description
1 polymer ?
#
loop_
_entity_poly.entity_id
_entity_poly.type
_entity_poly.pdbx_seq_one_letter_code
_entity_poly.pdbx_strand_id
1 'polypeptide(L)'
;MNRIFITGICGFLGSNLANYFQSLGNKVYGIDNLIRKGSEKNFNLLKNNGVKVFKGDLVNLKKFRLFKKNINFQAFIHCAALTSILDGTNNNSTEFLYKNNFISTLHSLKLCNLLKSKFIYISSSRVYSISEINRIKFILKNNSFKLKKNKLKGISLKGINENF
;
A
#
# COMPACT_ATOMS: atom_id res chain seq x y z
N MET A 1 -13.80 11.55 -15.91
CA MET A 1 -13.92 10.39 -15.04
C MET A 1 -12.73 9.48 -15.25
N ASN A 2 -11.81 9.46 -14.28
CA ASN A 2 -10.58 8.68 -14.37
C ASN A 2 -10.81 7.22 -13.96
N ARG A 3 -9.93 6.33 -14.45
CA ARG A 3 -9.88 4.93 -13.98
C ARG A 3 -8.62 4.72 -13.18
N ILE A 4 -8.74 4.16 -11.99
CA ILE A 4 -7.64 3.91 -11.07
C ILE A 4 -7.61 2.42 -10.74
N PHE A 5 -6.42 1.81 -10.80
CA PHE A 5 -6.21 0.43 -10.42
C PHE A 5 -5.39 0.35 -9.13
N ILE A 6 -5.84 -0.42 -8.15
CA ILE A 6 -5.20 -0.55 -6.84
C ILE A 6 -4.91 -2.01 -6.55
N THR A 7 -3.67 -2.37 -6.23
CA THR A 7 -3.33 -3.70 -5.73
C THR A 7 -3.34 -3.70 -4.20
N GLY A 8 -3.67 -4.85 -3.59
CA GLY A 8 -3.90 -4.88 -2.14
C GLY A 8 -5.10 -4.02 -1.73
N ILE A 9 -6.10 -3.94 -2.61
CA ILE A 9 -7.24 -3.02 -2.48
C ILE A 9 -8.09 -3.30 -1.25
N CYS A 10 -8.09 -4.53 -0.72
CA CYS A 10 -8.84 -4.91 0.48
C CYS A 10 -8.04 -4.72 1.78
N GLY A 11 -6.76 -4.33 1.69
CA GLY A 11 -5.93 -3.93 2.83
C GLY A 11 -6.35 -2.57 3.40
N PHE A 12 -5.75 -2.18 4.53
CA PHE A 12 -6.06 -0.92 5.19
C PHE A 12 -5.90 0.30 4.26
N LEU A 13 -4.74 0.47 3.66
CA LEU A 13 -4.48 1.62 2.79
C LEU A 13 -5.28 1.52 1.49
N GLY A 14 -5.28 0.33 0.86
CA GLY A 14 -5.96 0.11 -0.42
C GLY A 14 -7.46 0.40 -0.36
N SER A 15 -8.13 -0.04 0.71
CA SER A 15 -9.58 0.18 0.87
C SER A 15 -9.94 1.65 1.13
N ASN A 16 -9.12 2.36 1.91
CA ASN A 16 -9.31 3.79 2.14
C ASN A 16 -9.10 4.60 0.86
N LEU A 17 -8.04 4.31 0.09
CA LEU A 17 -7.82 4.95 -1.21
C LEU A 17 -8.94 4.64 -2.20
N ALA A 18 -9.43 3.40 -2.23
CA ALA A 18 -10.53 3.02 -3.10
C ALA A 18 -11.79 3.82 -2.83
N ASN A 19 -12.20 3.91 -1.57
CA ASN A 19 -13.36 4.70 -1.16
C ASN A 19 -13.15 6.20 -1.45
N TYR A 20 -11.99 6.74 -1.17
CA TYR A 20 -11.66 8.14 -1.43
C TYR A 20 -11.75 8.47 -2.93
N PHE A 21 -11.08 7.72 -3.79
CA PHE A 21 -11.13 7.99 -5.22
C PHE A 21 -12.52 7.78 -5.81
N GLN A 22 -13.27 6.83 -5.30
CA GLN A 22 -14.64 6.61 -5.72
C GLN A 22 -15.55 7.78 -5.31
N SER A 23 -15.40 8.34 -4.10
CA SER A 23 -16.16 9.52 -3.66
C SER A 23 -15.89 10.75 -4.52
N LEU A 24 -14.71 10.81 -5.16
CA LEU A 24 -14.36 11.84 -6.15
C LEU A 24 -14.90 11.52 -7.57
N GLY A 25 -15.78 10.54 -7.72
CA GLY A 25 -16.38 10.19 -9.01
C GLY A 25 -15.49 9.35 -9.94
N ASN A 26 -14.36 8.79 -9.46
CA ASN A 26 -13.51 7.95 -10.29
C ASN A 26 -14.01 6.50 -10.35
N LYS A 27 -13.73 5.79 -11.44
CA LYS A 27 -13.94 4.33 -11.55
C LYS A 27 -12.75 3.60 -10.93
N VAL A 28 -12.98 2.94 -9.80
CA VAL A 28 -11.93 2.22 -9.08
C VAL A 28 -12.02 0.72 -9.36
N TYR A 29 -10.88 0.15 -9.64
CA TYR A 29 -10.65 -1.27 -9.87
C TYR A 29 -9.51 -1.73 -8.97
N GLY A 30 -9.50 -3.00 -8.59
CA GLY A 30 -8.34 -3.52 -7.87
C GLY A 30 -8.36 -5.02 -7.67
N ILE A 31 -7.25 -5.51 -7.14
CA ILE A 31 -7.01 -6.91 -6.89
C ILE A 31 -6.49 -7.14 -5.48
N ASP A 32 -6.93 -8.23 -4.87
CA ASP A 32 -6.48 -8.69 -3.56
C ASP A 32 -6.55 -10.21 -3.47
N ASN A 33 -5.61 -10.85 -2.80
CA ASN A 33 -5.63 -12.30 -2.56
C ASN A 33 -6.41 -12.69 -1.29
N LEU A 34 -6.81 -11.72 -0.49
CA LEU A 34 -7.57 -11.86 0.75
C LEU A 34 -6.87 -12.69 1.83
N ILE A 35 -5.54 -12.76 1.78
CA ILE A 35 -4.76 -13.56 2.74
C ILE A 35 -4.77 -12.94 4.16
N ARG A 36 -4.99 -11.63 4.27
CA ARG A 36 -5.02 -10.94 5.56
C ARG A 36 -6.39 -11.06 6.20
N LYS A 37 -6.40 -11.38 7.50
CA LYS A 37 -7.62 -11.37 8.32
C LYS A 37 -8.33 -10.01 8.21
N GLY A 38 -9.61 -10.03 7.92
CA GLY A 38 -10.45 -8.84 7.77
C GLY A 38 -10.53 -8.29 6.34
N SER A 39 -9.66 -8.69 5.41
CA SER A 39 -9.73 -8.23 4.01
C SER A 39 -11.00 -8.67 3.29
N GLU A 40 -11.63 -9.78 3.69
CA GLU A 40 -12.93 -10.22 3.14
C GLU A 40 -14.07 -9.25 3.46
N LYS A 41 -14.05 -8.63 4.66
CA LYS A 41 -15.03 -7.58 5.00
C LYS A 41 -14.88 -6.39 4.05
N ASN A 42 -13.66 -5.92 3.84
CA ASN A 42 -13.37 -4.82 2.91
C ASN A 42 -13.73 -5.19 1.47
N PHE A 43 -13.49 -6.43 1.05
CA PHE A 43 -13.89 -6.92 -0.27
C PHE A 43 -15.40 -6.74 -0.51
N ASN A 44 -16.22 -7.19 0.44
CA ASN A 44 -17.68 -7.09 0.34
C ASN A 44 -18.15 -5.63 0.38
N LEU A 45 -17.60 -4.81 1.28
CA LEU A 45 -17.93 -3.38 1.38
C LEU A 45 -17.59 -2.63 0.09
N LEU A 46 -16.41 -2.83 -0.46
CA LEU A 46 -15.99 -2.18 -1.70
C LEU A 46 -16.89 -2.58 -2.89
N LYS A 47 -17.23 -3.87 -3.00
CA LYS A 47 -18.16 -4.34 -4.04
C LYS A 47 -19.55 -3.70 -3.91
N ASN A 48 -20.09 -3.65 -2.70
CA ASN A 48 -21.37 -3.01 -2.42
C ASN A 48 -21.37 -1.53 -2.77
N ASN A 49 -20.22 -0.87 -2.60
CA ASN A 49 -20.01 0.53 -2.98
C ASN A 49 -19.73 0.71 -4.49
N GLY A 50 -19.80 -0.34 -5.31
CA GLY A 50 -19.60 -0.24 -6.77
C GLY A 50 -18.14 -0.26 -7.25
N VAL A 51 -17.19 -0.54 -6.36
CA VAL A 51 -15.78 -0.76 -6.75
C VAL A 51 -15.63 -2.13 -7.42
N LYS A 52 -14.89 -2.21 -8.52
CA LYS A 52 -14.63 -3.47 -9.22
C LYS A 52 -13.44 -4.20 -8.61
N VAL A 53 -13.69 -5.05 -7.63
CA VAL A 53 -12.67 -5.83 -6.93
C VAL A 53 -12.56 -7.24 -7.50
N PHE A 54 -11.33 -7.65 -7.82
CA PHE A 54 -10.99 -8.99 -8.28
C PHE A 54 -10.27 -9.76 -7.17
N LYS A 55 -10.71 -10.99 -6.91
CA LYS A 55 -9.97 -11.90 -6.04
C LYS A 55 -8.88 -12.59 -6.85
N GLY A 56 -7.62 -12.40 -6.47
CA GLY A 56 -6.49 -13.00 -7.18
C GLY A 56 -5.15 -12.66 -6.53
N ASP A 57 -4.14 -13.47 -6.87
CA ASP A 57 -2.80 -13.32 -6.33
C ASP A 57 -1.85 -12.76 -7.40
N LEU A 58 -1.16 -11.67 -7.07
CA LEU A 58 -0.16 -11.03 -7.92
C LEU A 58 1.07 -11.91 -8.18
N VAL A 59 1.35 -12.87 -7.31
CA VAL A 59 2.43 -13.84 -7.52
C VAL A 59 2.11 -14.75 -8.71
N ASN A 60 0.84 -14.98 -9.03
CA ASN A 60 0.40 -15.86 -10.11
C ASN A 60 -0.29 -15.11 -11.25
N LEU A 61 0.49 -14.61 -12.20
CA LEU A 61 -0.01 -13.84 -13.36
C LEU A 61 -0.91 -14.61 -14.33
N LYS A 62 -0.94 -15.95 -14.29
CA LYS A 62 -1.74 -16.74 -15.24
C LYS A 62 -3.24 -16.42 -15.17
N LYS A 63 -3.70 -15.88 -14.04
CA LYS A 63 -5.09 -15.44 -13.84
C LYS A 63 -5.39 -14.02 -14.33
N PHE A 64 -4.39 -13.26 -14.77
CA PHE A 64 -4.55 -11.85 -15.21
C PHE A 64 -5.07 -11.65 -16.64
N ARG A 65 -5.47 -12.69 -17.33
CA ARG A 65 -6.21 -12.55 -18.61
C ARG A 65 -7.56 -11.83 -18.49
N LEU A 66 -7.94 -11.40 -17.27
CA LEU A 66 -9.21 -10.74 -16.98
C LEU A 66 -9.33 -9.31 -17.49
N PHE A 67 -8.23 -8.67 -17.87
CA PHE A 67 -8.30 -7.32 -18.43
C PHE A 67 -8.39 -7.40 -19.96
N LYS A 68 -9.58 -7.08 -20.49
CA LYS A 68 -9.72 -6.80 -21.93
C LYS A 68 -8.69 -5.73 -22.31
N LYS A 69 -7.94 -5.96 -23.40
CA LYS A 69 -6.80 -5.15 -23.89
C LYS A 69 -7.05 -3.63 -24.03
N ASN A 70 -8.27 -3.14 -23.80
CA ASN A 70 -8.67 -1.77 -24.15
C ASN A 70 -9.09 -0.91 -22.94
N ILE A 71 -8.70 -1.26 -21.72
CA ILE A 71 -9.01 -0.42 -20.56
C ILE A 71 -7.74 0.34 -20.17
N ASN A 72 -7.72 1.65 -20.46
CA ASN A 72 -6.66 2.53 -20.01
C ASN A 72 -6.94 3.00 -18.58
N PHE A 73 -5.94 2.93 -17.71
CA PHE A 73 -5.97 3.47 -16.36
C PHE A 73 -5.04 4.67 -16.25
N GLN A 74 -5.47 5.73 -15.60
CA GLN A 74 -4.64 6.91 -15.35
C GLN A 74 -3.56 6.63 -14.32
N ALA A 75 -3.90 5.84 -13.31
CA ALA A 75 -2.97 5.47 -12.24
C ALA A 75 -3.11 4.00 -11.86
N PHE A 76 -1.96 3.40 -11.56
CA PHE A 76 -1.82 2.08 -10.98
C PHE A 76 -1.13 2.23 -9.62
N ILE A 77 -1.86 2.04 -8.52
CA ILE A 77 -1.35 2.23 -7.17
C ILE A 77 -1.05 0.86 -6.56
N HIS A 78 0.21 0.63 -6.25
CA HIS A 78 0.67 -0.63 -5.68
C HIS A 78 0.72 -0.56 -4.16
N CYS A 79 -0.32 -1.12 -3.49
CA CYS A 79 -0.42 -1.22 -2.03
C CYS A 79 -0.24 -2.65 -1.51
N ALA A 80 -0.17 -3.65 -2.41
CA ALA A 80 -0.02 -5.04 -2.01
C ALA A 80 1.36 -5.30 -1.43
N ALA A 81 1.44 -5.65 -0.16
CA ALA A 81 2.66 -6.06 0.51
C ALA A 81 2.38 -6.83 1.80
N LEU A 82 3.28 -7.72 2.17
CA LEU A 82 3.41 -8.23 3.53
C LEU A 82 4.28 -7.25 4.31
N THR A 83 3.68 -6.54 5.26
CA THR A 83 4.32 -5.42 5.97
C THR A 83 5.02 -5.84 7.26
N SER A 84 4.81 -7.06 7.73
CA SER A 84 5.45 -7.59 8.93
C SER A 84 6.77 -8.29 8.56
N ILE A 85 7.87 -7.84 9.16
CA ILE A 85 9.17 -8.52 9.04
C ILE A 85 9.09 -9.91 9.69
N LEU A 86 8.27 -10.07 10.74
CA LEU A 86 8.08 -11.33 11.44
C LEU A 86 7.40 -12.40 10.57
N ASP A 87 6.69 -12.01 9.53
CA ASP A 87 6.11 -12.97 8.58
C ASP A 87 7.17 -13.81 7.84
N GLY A 88 8.44 -13.35 7.82
CA GLY A 88 9.57 -14.10 7.27
C GLY A 88 10.36 -14.95 8.30
N THR A 89 10.07 -14.80 9.60
CA THR A 89 10.83 -15.48 10.68
C THR A 89 10.04 -16.58 11.39
N ASN A 90 8.73 -16.49 11.43
CA ASN A 90 7.86 -17.45 12.12
C ASN A 90 7.16 -18.35 11.09
N ASN A 91 7.69 -19.56 10.84
CA ASN A 91 7.14 -20.62 9.99
C ASN A 91 6.86 -20.24 8.51
N ASN A 92 6.91 -18.95 8.16
CA ASN A 92 6.87 -18.50 6.78
C ASN A 92 8.31 -18.32 6.30
N SER A 93 8.66 -19.04 5.25
CA SER A 93 10.01 -18.95 4.69
C SER A 93 10.29 -17.53 4.17
N THR A 94 11.53 -17.11 4.17
CA THR A 94 12.03 -15.91 3.47
C THR A 94 11.51 -15.85 2.03
N GLU A 95 11.34 -17.03 1.41
CA GLU A 95 10.77 -17.20 0.09
C GLU A 95 9.32 -16.67 -0.01
N PHE A 96 8.50 -16.88 1.02
CA PHE A 96 7.13 -16.37 1.06
C PHE A 96 7.11 -14.83 1.06
N LEU A 97 7.98 -14.21 1.87
CA LEU A 97 8.14 -12.76 1.91
C LEU A 97 8.64 -12.21 0.57
N TYR A 98 9.65 -12.86 -0.02
CA TYR A 98 10.21 -12.50 -1.32
C TYR A 98 9.16 -12.58 -2.43
N LYS A 99 8.42 -13.68 -2.51
CA LYS A 99 7.34 -13.84 -3.50
C LYS A 99 6.28 -12.76 -3.36
N ASN A 100 5.79 -12.53 -2.15
CA ASN A 100 4.69 -11.59 -1.92
C ASN A 100 5.10 -10.12 -2.07
N ASN A 101 6.35 -9.75 -1.79
CA ASN A 101 6.78 -8.36 -1.90
C ASN A 101 7.52 -8.07 -3.21
N PHE A 102 8.50 -8.90 -3.59
CA PHE A 102 9.31 -8.64 -4.77
C PHE A 102 8.64 -9.13 -6.06
N ILE A 103 8.26 -10.41 -6.13
CA ILE A 103 7.65 -10.96 -7.35
C ILE A 103 6.32 -10.29 -7.65
N SER A 104 5.49 -10.01 -6.64
CA SER A 104 4.24 -9.28 -6.83
C SER A 104 4.45 -7.86 -7.37
N THR A 105 5.52 -7.17 -6.93
CA THR A 105 5.89 -5.84 -7.44
C THR A 105 6.33 -5.92 -8.90
N LEU A 106 7.19 -6.89 -9.27
CA LEU A 106 7.58 -7.11 -10.67
C LEU A 106 6.37 -7.37 -11.57
N HIS A 107 5.45 -8.18 -11.11
CA HIS A 107 4.22 -8.47 -11.84
C HIS A 107 3.31 -7.26 -11.94
N SER A 108 3.24 -6.43 -10.90
CA SER A 108 2.50 -5.18 -10.91
C SER A 108 3.08 -4.17 -11.92
N LEU A 109 4.41 -4.08 -12.01
CA LEU A 109 5.08 -3.25 -13.03
C LEU A 109 4.78 -3.73 -14.44
N LYS A 110 4.84 -5.04 -14.69
CA LYS A 110 4.45 -5.63 -15.98
C LYS A 110 3.00 -5.31 -16.33
N LEU A 111 2.10 -5.48 -15.37
CA LEU A 111 0.68 -5.17 -15.56
C LEU A 111 0.45 -3.68 -15.80
N CYS A 112 1.09 -2.82 -15.04
CA CYS A 112 1.03 -1.37 -15.21
C CYS A 112 1.48 -0.93 -16.62
N ASN A 113 2.56 -1.52 -17.13
CA ASN A 113 3.05 -1.27 -18.49
C ASN A 113 2.03 -1.70 -19.55
N LEU A 114 1.45 -2.90 -19.40
CA LEU A 114 0.39 -3.39 -20.30
C LEU A 114 -0.86 -2.49 -20.30
N LEU A 115 -1.19 -1.90 -19.15
CA LEU A 115 -2.32 -0.99 -18.98
C LEU A 115 -1.98 0.46 -19.34
N LYS A 116 -0.73 0.75 -19.73
CA LYS A 116 -0.23 2.10 -20.06
C LYS A 116 -0.55 3.14 -18.97
N SER A 117 -0.39 2.76 -17.71
CA SER A 117 -0.74 3.55 -16.53
C SER A 117 0.48 4.22 -15.91
N LYS A 118 0.27 5.28 -15.13
CA LYS A 118 1.30 5.82 -14.22
C LYS A 118 1.40 4.91 -13.00
N PHE A 119 2.62 4.41 -12.70
CA PHE A 119 2.86 3.55 -11.54
C PHE A 119 3.13 4.39 -10.29
N ILE A 120 2.37 4.15 -9.22
CA ILE A 120 2.57 4.74 -7.91
C ILE A 120 2.88 3.60 -6.94
N TYR A 121 4.10 3.58 -6.41
CA TYR A 121 4.55 2.60 -5.44
C TYR A 121 4.45 3.16 -4.02
N ILE A 122 3.74 2.45 -3.14
CA ILE A 122 3.69 2.82 -1.74
C ILE A 122 4.92 2.27 -1.04
N SER A 123 5.84 3.16 -0.70
CA SER A 123 7.11 2.84 -0.06
C SER A 123 6.97 2.62 1.45
N SER A 124 8.10 2.41 2.12
CA SER A 124 8.16 2.20 3.57
C SER A 124 8.12 3.53 4.33
N SER A 125 7.45 3.54 5.48
CA SER A 125 7.52 4.64 6.46
C SER A 125 8.75 4.55 7.37
N ARG A 126 9.47 3.42 7.34
CA ARG A 126 10.65 3.19 8.20
C ARG A 126 11.92 3.57 7.45
N VAL A 127 12.12 4.85 7.24
CA VAL A 127 13.23 5.39 6.43
C VAL A 127 14.30 6.10 7.27
N TYR A 128 14.02 6.32 8.54
CA TYR A 128 14.96 6.99 9.44
C TYR A 128 15.76 6.00 10.29
N SER A 129 17.01 6.36 10.62
CA SER A 129 17.86 5.57 11.51
C SER A 129 17.24 5.47 12.91
N ILE A 130 17.17 4.27 13.47
CA ILE A 130 16.67 4.02 14.82
C ILE A 130 17.53 4.78 15.85
N SER A 131 18.84 4.81 15.67
CA SER A 131 19.76 5.51 16.56
C SER A 131 19.46 7.01 16.61
N GLU A 132 19.19 7.65 15.48
CA GLU A 132 18.84 9.06 15.43
C GLU A 132 17.45 9.33 16.00
N ILE A 133 16.46 8.49 15.71
CA ILE A 133 15.11 8.60 16.29
C ILE A 133 15.17 8.54 17.83
N ASN A 134 15.98 7.64 18.39
CA ASN A 134 16.13 7.49 19.84
C ASN A 134 16.80 8.70 20.53
N ARG A 135 17.45 9.59 19.78
CA ARG A 135 18.02 10.85 20.29
C ARG A 135 16.99 11.99 20.36
N ILE A 136 15.81 11.80 19.80
CA ILE A 136 14.75 12.81 19.79
C ILE A 136 14.20 12.97 21.22
N LYS A 137 14.25 14.20 21.71
CA LYS A 137 13.70 14.55 23.03
C LYS A 137 12.23 14.91 22.90
N PHE A 138 11.41 14.36 23.75
CA PHE A 138 9.98 14.66 23.85
C PHE A 138 9.57 14.85 25.33
N ILE A 139 8.43 15.44 25.54
CA ILE A 139 7.78 15.60 26.84
C ILE A 139 6.34 15.06 26.76
N LEU A 140 5.85 14.52 27.83
CA LEU A 140 4.44 14.18 27.97
C LEU A 140 3.68 15.41 28.49
N LYS A 141 2.67 15.85 27.74
CA LYS A 141 1.79 16.96 28.13
C LYS A 141 0.36 16.64 27.70
N ASN A 142 -0.57 16.69 28.65
CA ASN A 142 -1.99 16.39 28.43
C ASN A 142 -2.20 15.04 27.72
N ASN A 143 -1.62 13.96 28.24
CA ASN A 143 -1.66 12.60 27.71
C ASN A 143 -1.20 12.46 26.23
N SER A 144 -0.45 13.43 25.72
CA SER A 144 0.15 13.37 24.38
C SER A 144 1.64 13.66 24.41
N PHE A 145 2.40 12.96 23.53
CA PHE A 145 3.82 13.26 23.34
C PHE A 145 3.96 14.55 22.53
N LYS A 146 4.77 15.47 23.05
CA LYS A 146 5.15 16.73 22.37
C LYS A 146 6.65 16.74 22.14
N LEU A 147 7.05 17.09 20.94
CA LEU A 147 8.46 17.28 20.63
C LEU A 147 9.03 18.42 21.50
N LYS A 148 10.15 18.15 22.18
CA LYS A 148 10.96 19.18 22.80
C LYS A 148 11.87 19.79 21.75
N LYS A 149 12.28 21.06 21.92
CA LYS A 149 13.26 21.70 21.05
C LYS A 149 14.50 20.82 20.92
N ASN A 150 14.81 20.39 19.71
CA ASN A 150 15.95 19.54 19.37
C ASN A 150 16.94 20.31 18.52
N LYS A 151 18.24 19.97 18.67
CA LYS A 151 19.31 20.50 17.80
C LYS A 151 19.61 19.58 16.61
N LEU A 152 18.87 18.46 16.47
CA LEU A 152 19.06 17.51 15.37
C LEU A 152 18.56 18.12 14.06
N LYS A 153 19.33 17.90 13.00
CA LYS A 153 18.99 18.36 11.65
C LYS A 153 17.67 17.71 11.23
N GLY A 154 16.84 18.41 10.48
CA GLY A 154 15.60 17.86 9.95
C GLY A 154 14.44 17.75 10.94
N ILE A 155 14.59 18.17 12.22
CA ILE A 155 13.54 18.18 13.23
C ILE A 155 13.03 19.59 13.49
N SER A 156 11.73 19.72 13.54
CA SER A 156 11.02 20.93 13.96
C SER A 156 9.86 20.60 14.88
N LEU A 157 9.20 21.59 15.44
CA LEU A 157 7.94 21.37 16.19
C LEU A 157 6.79 20.82 15.31
N LYS A 158 6.93 20.89 13.98
CA LYS A 158 5.98 20.35 13.00
C LYS A 158 6.24 18.87 12.65
N GLY A 159 7.39 18.31 13.04
CA GLY A 159 7.77 16.93 12.76
C GLY A 159 9.18 16.79 12.20
N ILE A 160 9.41 15.64 11.57
CA ILE A 160 10.67 15.24 10.94
C ILE A 160 10.51 15.40 9.43
N ASN A 161 11.53 15.95 8.76
CA ASN A 161 11.57 16.07 7.30
C ASN A 161 12.70 15.24 6.68
N GLU A 162 12.84 15.30 5.38
CA GLU A 162 13.80 14.50 4.59
C GLU A 162 15.28 14.80 4.87
N ASN A 163 15.58 15.85 5.65
CA ASN A 163 16.95 16.19 6.04
C ASN A 163 17.40 15.58 7.38
N PHE A 164 16.56 14.72 7.97
CA PHE A 164 16.82 14.02 9.23
C PHE A 164 17.74 12.82 9.06
#